data_d22c9a4a95b0580d13c8bd92fab39f5b
#
_entry.id   d22c9a4a95b0580d13c8bd92fab39f5b
#
_cell.length_a   1.000
_cell.length_b   1.000
_cell.length_c   1.000
_cell.angle_alpha   90.00
_cell.angle_beta   90.00
_cell.angle_gamma   90.00
#
_symmetry.space_group_name_H-M   'P 1'
#
loop_
_entity.id
_entity.type
_entity.pdbx_description
1 polymer ?
#
loop_
_entity_poly.entity_id
_entity_poly.type
_entity_poly.pdbx_seq_one_letter_code
_entity_poly.pdbx_strand_id
1 'polypeptide(L)'
;NDNINEPYYLQILINQQFAYEWITYKGEKKNRTVFYHLIAILIVSIWGATLVNTKVVIQGGMRPDEVFLARYIIAYLAMWTLSYKRLWSNNIKDELLMLLCGLLGGSLYFIPENFAVQVGSVNDISFIICTSPLFTMFLAILFCKEKLTKPLAIGSLIAIIGVSFIIFGGNNESANVTNRVLGDALALLSTACFGAYCLLLRPLGLKYGAAFITRKMFFYGALTSLPLFIYSPWQYPIQNFLTDMPVTCNLLFLGLIASFFGFGAWSYVTEKVGAVKIANYNYFSPICTVIISAIFLGEKMTIEAGIGSVLILIGVFFANKK
;
A
#
# COMPACT_ATOMS: atom_id res chain seq x y z
N ASN A 1 -13.28 -42.08 58.02
CA ASN A 1 -14.46 -41.95 57.16
C ASN A 1 -14.47 -40.57 56.50
N ASP A 2 -13.62 -40.42 55.49
CA ASP A 2 -13.57 -39.22 54.69
C ASP A 2 -14.01 -39.59 53.26
N ASN A 3 -15.33 -39.68 53.10
CA ASN A 3 -15.96 -39.62 51.77
C ASN A 3 -15.90 -38.16 51.27
N ILE A 4 -14.73 -37.73 50.84
CA ILE A 4 -14.62 -36.50 50.07
C ILE A 4 -15.24 -36.81 48.70
N ASN A 5 -16.37 -36.13 48.38
CA ASN A 5 -17.17 -36.31 47.19
C ASN A 5 -16.30 -36.35 45.94
N GLU A 6 -15.97 -37.52 45.40
CA GLU A 6 -15.27 -37.71 44.13
C GLU A 6 -15.84 -36.85 42.97
N PRO A 7 -17.16 -36.68 42.88
CA PRO A 7 -17.71 -35.80 41.82
C PRO A 7 -17.31 -34.33 41.97
N TYR A 8 -17.11 -33.84 43.19
CA TYR A 8 -16.72 -32.46 43.45
C TYR A 8 -15.27 -32.19 43.06
N TYR A 9 -14.35 -33.14 43.32
CA TYR A 9 -12.96 -33.07 42.92
C TYR A 9 -12.78 -33.16 41.41
N LEU A 10 -13.53 -34.02 40.72
CA LEU A 10 -13.59 -34.14 39.28
C LEU A 10 -14.07 -32.83 38.61
N GLN A 11 -15.08 -32.19 39.20
CA GLN A 11 -15.61 -30.92 38.70
C GLN A 11 -14.60 -29.76 38.82
N ILE A 12 -13.83 -29.74 39.92
CA ILE A 12 -12.74 -28.75 40.10
C ILE A 12 -11.61 -29.00 39.12
N LEU A 13 -11.20 -30.21 38.86
CA LEU A 13 -10.15 -30.56 37.90
C LEU A 13 -10.57 -30.25 36.48
N ILE A 14 -11.81 -30.54 36.09
CA ILE A 14 -12.36 -30.18 34.78
C ILE A 14 -12.39 -28.68 34.63
N ASN A 15 -12.85 -27.92 35.62
CA ASN A 15 -12.87 -26.46 35.57
C ASN A 15 -11.46 -25.85 35.50
N GLN A 16 -10.48 -26.42 36.18
CA GLN A 16 -9.07 -25.99 36.11
C GLN A 16 -8.48 -26.30 34.71
N GLN A 17 -8.79 -27.45 34.12
CA GLN A 17 -8.32 -27.82 32.81
C GLN A 17 -8.94 -26.91 31.73
N PHE A 18 -10.26 -26.64 31.79
CA PHE A 18 -10.91 -25.68 30.94
C PHE A 18 -10.36 -24.26 31.09
N ALA A 19 -10.08 -23.81 32.31
CA ALA A 19 -9.48 -22.51 32.58
C ALA A 19 -8.04 -22.43 32.01
N TYR A 20 -7.25 -23.49 32.15
CA TYR A 20 -5.89 -23.57 31.59
C TYR A 20 -5.92 -23.56 30.05
N GLU A 21 -6.78 -24.38 29.43
CA GLU A 21 -6.96 -24.41 27.98
C GLU A 21 -7.46 -23.06 27.44
N TRP A 22 -8.35 -22.37 28.16
CA TRP A 22 -8.85 -21.06 27.78
C TRP A 22 -7.80 -19.95 27.93
N ILE A 23 -6.93 -20.03 28.95
CA ILE A 23 -5.81 -19.10 29.15
C ILE A 23 -4.75 -19.31 28.08
N THR A 24 -4.39 -20.56 27.77
CA THR A 24 -3.45 -20.91 26.69
C THR A 24 -4.00 -20.50 25.33
N TYR A 25 -5.27 -20.78 25.03
CA TYR A 25 -5.95 -20.34 23.82
C TYR A 25 -5.97 -18.80 23.67
N LYS A 26 -6.28 -18.06 24.75
CA LYS A 26 -6.19 -16.60 24.77
C LYS A 26 -4.77 -16.09 24.58
N GLY A 27 -3.79 -16.73 25.19
CA GLY A 27 -2.37 -16.42 25.06
C GLY A 27 -1.88 -16.62 23.63
N GLU A 28 -2.20 -17.75 23.01
CA GLU A 28 -1.86 -18.03 21.62
C GLU A 28 -2.55 -17.06 20.65
N LYS A 29 -3.82 -16.76 20.86
CA LYS A 29 -4.57 -15.80 20.06
C LYS A 29 -3.98 -14.39 20.17
N LYS A 30 -3.55 -13.97 21.37
CA LYS A 30 -2.89 -12.70 21.61
C LYS A 30 -1.53 -12.63 20.91
N ASN A 31 -0.72 -13.68 21.01
CA ASN A 31 0.59 -13.76 20.36
C ASN A 31 0.46 -13.73 18.83
N ARG A 32 -0.49 -14.45 18.26
CA ARG A 32 -0.78 -14.42 16.82
C ARG A 32 -1.23 -13.03 16.36
N THR A 33 -2.03 -12.34 17.15
CA THR A 33 -2.47 -10.97 16.83
C THR A 33 -1.29 -10.01 16.81
N VAL A 34 -0.40 -10.06 17.81
CA VAL A 34 0.82 -9.24 17.86
C VAL A 34 1.71 -9.52 16.64
N PHE A 35 1.89 -10.78 16.26
CA PHE A 35 2.64 -11.16 15.08
C PHE A 35 2.11 -10.53 13.79
N TYR A 36 0.78 -10.51 13.58
CA TYR A 36 0.18 -9.85 12.40
C TYR A 36 0.40 -8.34 12.40
N HIS A 37 0.36 -7.70 13.56
CA HIS A 37 0.66 -6.27 13.68
C HIS A 37 2.13 -5.96 13.35
N LEU A 38 3.06 -6.81 13.79
CA LEU A 38 4.49 -6.67 13.45
C LEU A 38 4.72 -6.83 11.94
N ILE A 39 4.06 -7.80 11.30
CA ILE A 39 4.12 -7.96 9.84
C ILE A 39 3.58 -6.70 9.15
N ALA A 40 2.47 -6.14 9.61
CA ALA A 40 1.91 -4.92 9.03
C ALA A 40 2.91 -3.75 9.11
N ILE A 41 3.54 -3.54 10.28
CA ILE A 41 4.57 -2.51 10.45
C ILE A 41 5.75 -2.74 9.50
N LEU A 42 6.24 -3.98 9.40
CA LEU A 42 7.32 -4.33 8.49
C LEU A 42 6.97 -4.01 7.02
N ILE A 43 5.77 -4.40 6.58
CA ILE A 43 5.32 -4.13 5.21
C ILE A 43 5.26 -2.64 4.92
N VAL A 44 4.66 -1.84 5.80
CA VAL A 44 4.54 -0.39 5.57
C VAL A 44 5.90 0.31 5.65
N SER A 45 6.84 -0.20 6.43
CA SER A 45 8.23 0.28 6.44
C SER A 45 8.93 -0.03 5.11
N ILE A 46 8.73 -1.23 4.57
CA ILE A 46 9.21 -1.60 3.22
C ILE A 46 8.59 -0.66 2.17
N TRP A 47 7.28 -0.41 2.24
CA TRP A 47 6.60 0.48 1.30
C TRP A 47 7.07 1.93 1.42
N GLY A 48 7.42 2.40 2.63
CA GLY A 48 8.06 3.70 2.81
C GLY A 48 9.38 3.84 2.05
N ALA A 49 10.13 2.75 1.89
CA ALA A 49 11.37 2.75 1.10
C ALA A 49 11.10 2.77 -0.42
N THR A 50 9.94 2.30 -0.89
CA THR A 50 9.72 2.10 -2.34
C THR A 50 9.85 3.36 -3.19
N LEU A 51 9.41 4.50 -2.67
CA LEU A 51 9.51 5.78 -3.40
C LEU A 51 10.98 6.18 -3.61
N VAL A 52 11.83 5.97 -2.60
CA VAL A 52 13.27 6.21 -2.69
C VAL A 52 13.91 5.24 -3.69
N ASN A 53 13.60 3.94 -3.59
CA ASN A 53 14.10 2.94 -4.54
C ASN A 53 13.67 3.25 -5.98
N THR A 54 12.41 3.67 -6.18
CA THR A 54 11.89 4.12 -7.48
C THR A 54 12.69 5.32 -8.01
N LYS A 55 12.97 6.31 -7.15
CA LYS A 55 13.78 7.49 -7.52
C LYS A 55 15.18 7.07 -7.99
N VAL A 56 15.84 6.16 -7.27
CA VAL A 56 17.16 5.64 -7.64
C VAL A 56 17.14 4.95 -9.01
N VAL A 57 16.13 4.11 -9.26
CA VAL A 57 16.00 3.41 -10.54
C VAL A 57 15.76 4.38 -11.70
N ILE A 58 14.94 5.43 -11.49
CA ILE A 58 14.69 6.47 -12.48
C ILE A 58 15.95 7.30 -12.74
N GLN A 59 16.69 7.66 -11.70
CA GLN A 59 17.98 8.37 -11.83
C GLN A 59 19.03 7.53 -12.55
N GLY A 60 18.95 6.20 -12.46
CA GLY A 60 19.77 5.24 -13.23
C GLY A 60 19.36 5.12 -14.70
N GLY A 61 18.39 5.91 -15.17
CA GLY A 61 18.04 6.03 -16.58
C GLY A 61 16.80 5.24 -17.02
N MET A 62 16.13 4.49 -16.14
CA MET A 62 14.84 3.88 -16.47
C MET A 62 13.72 4.91 -16.45
N ARG A 63 12.81 4.83 -17.42
CA ARG A 63 11.61 5.65 -17.42
C ARG A 63 10.59 5.14 -16.39
N PRO A 64 9.71 6.01 -15.86
CA PRO A 64 8.67 5.65 -14.89
C PRO A 64 7.78 4.47 -15.30
N ASP A 65 7.37 4.42 -16.57
CA ASP A 65 6.57 3.34 -17.16
C ASP A 65 7.35 2.02 -17.28
N GLU A 66 8.65 2.09 -17.60
CA GLU A 66 9.55 0.91 -17.62
C GLU A 66 9.76 0.32 -16.23
N VAL A 67 9.98 1.18 -15.23
CA VAL A 67 10.09 0.76 -13.81
C VAL A 67 8.82 0.01 -13.40
N PHE A 68 7.65 0.56 -13.72
CA PHE A 68 6.38 -0.09 -13.43
C PHE A 68 6.25 -1.46 -14.09
N LEU A 69 6.46 -1.54 -15.40
CA LEU A 69 6.30 -2.78 -16.15
C LEU A 69 7.27 -3.87 -15.66
N ALA A 70 8.55 -3.54 -15.49
CA ALA A 70 9.55 -4.47 -14.98
C ALA A 70 9.21 -4.97 -13.58
N ARG A 71 8.85 -4.07 -12.66
CA ARG A 71 8.41 -4.39 -11.30
C ARG A 71 7.21 -5.35 -11.31
N TYR A 72 6.22 -5.11 -12.18
CA TYR A 72 5.00 -5.92 -12.26
C TYR A 72 5.25 -7.27 -12.90
N ILE A 73 6.12 -7.38 -13.89
CA ILE A 73 6.53 -8.66 -14.47
C ILE A 73 7.23 -9.52 -13.41
N ILE A 74 8.20 -8.96 -12.68
CA ILE A 74 8.91 -9.67 -11.61
C ILE A 74 7.92 -10.17 -10.55
N ALA A 75 7.03 -9.29 -10.09
CA ALA A 75 6.03 -9.62 -9.08
C ALA A 75 5.01 -10.67 -9.56
N TYR A 76 4.59 -10.59 -10.83
CA TYR A 76 3.68 -11.56 -11.44
C TYR A 76 4.32 -12.94 -11.53
N LEU A 77 5.55 -13.04 -12.01
CA LEU A 77 6.27 -14.31 -12.12
C LEU A 77 6.48 -14.95 -10.73
N ALA A 78 6.84 -14.15 -9.74
CA ALA A 78 6.96 -14.62 -8.36
C ALA A 78 5.60 -15.06 -7.79
N MET A 79 4.52 -14.31 -8.01
CA MET A 79 3.18 -14.64 -7.51
C MET A 79 2.58 -15.86 -8.23
N TRP A 80 3.02 -16.15 -9.45
CA TRP A 80 2.62 -17.35 -10.18
C TRP A 80 2.96 -18.62 -9.39
N THR A 81 4.09 -18.67 -8.70
CA THR A 81 4.51 -19.83 -7.90
C THR A 81 3.49 -20.18 -6.80
N LEU A 82 2.81 -19.18 -6.24
CA LEU A 82 1.82 -19.35 -5.17
C LEU A 82 0.39 -19.60 -5.69
N SER A 83 0.09 -19.20 -6.92
CA SER A 83 -1.28 -19.20 -7.43
C SER A 83 -1.39 -19.71 -8.87
N TYR A 84 -0.62 -20.77 -9.25
CA TYR A 84 -0.60 -21.31 -10.62
C TYR A 84 -1.81 -22.17 -10.96
N LYS A 85 -2.47 -22.80 -9.98
CA LYS A 85 -3.54 -23.80 -10.20
C LYS A 85 -4.79 -23.22 -10.84
N ARG A 86 -5.05 -21.94 -10.69
CA ARG A 86 -6.26 -21.29 -11.20
C ARG A 86 -5.89 -20.12 -12.09
N LEU A 87 -6.23 -20.17 -13.38
CA LEU A 87 -5.90 -19.11 -14.34
C LEU A 87 -6.99 -18.06 -14.46
N TRP A 88 -8.27 -18.46 -14.45
CA TRP A 88 -9.41 -17.59 -14.74
C TRP A 88 -10.40 -17.53 -13.57
N SER A 89 -11.17 -16.46 -13.51
CA SER A 89 -12.29 -16.35 -12.57
C SER A 89 -13.46 -17.25 -12.96
N ASN A 90 -14.49 -17.33 -12.12
CA ASN A 90 -15.66 -18.17 -12.38
C ASN A 90 -16.57 -17.61 -13.46
N ASN A 91 -16.51 -16.30 -13.70
CA ASN A 91 -17.37 -15.61 -14.67
C ASN A 91 -16.69 -14.36 -15.21
N ILE A 92 -17.16 -13.88 -16.37
CA ILE A 92 -16.61 -12.73 -17.08
C ILE A 92 -16.75 -11.42 -16.28
N LYS A 93 -17.80 -11.26 -15.47
CA LYS A 93 -17.99 -10.05 -14.66
C LYS A 93 -16.89 -9.90 -13.61
N ASP A 94 -16.54 -10.98 -12.93
CA ASP A 94 -15.45 -10.97 -11.95
C ASP A 94 -14.09 -10.75 -12.65
N GLU A 95 -13.92 -11.30 -13.85
CA GLU A 95 -12.71 -11.10 -14.64
C GLU A 95 -12.55 -9.63 -15.06
N LEU A 96 -13.63 -8.97 -15.48
CA LEU A 96 -13.64 -7.54 -15.78
C LEU A 96 -13.37 -6.68 -14.53
N LEU A 97 -13.91 -7.07 -13.37
CA LEU A 97 -13.58 -6.41 -12.11
C LEU A 97 -12.11 -6.58 -11.74
N MET A 98 -11.51 -7.75 -12.00
CA MET A 98 -10.06 -7.97 -11.78
C MET A 98 -9.20 -7.16 -12.77
N LEU A 99 -9.64 -7.01 -14.03
CA LEU A 99 -9.00 -6.11 -14.99
C LEU A 99 -9.06 -4.67 -14.47
N LEU A 100 -10.21 -4.23 -13.98
CA LEU A 100 -10.37 -2.89 -13.38
C LEU A 100 -9.50 -2.73 -12.13
N CYS A 101 -9.35 -3.77 -11.29
CA CYS A 101 -8.40 -3.77 -10.18
C CYS A 101 -6.94 -3.63 -10.66
N GLY A 102 -6.57 -4.33 -11.74
CA GLY A 102 -5.24 -4.20 -12.34
C GLY A 102 -4.99 -2.83 -12.94
N LEU A 103 -6.02 -2.22 -13.55
CA LEU A 103 -5.95 -0.86 -14.08
C LEU A 103 -5.82 0.18 -12.96
N LEU A 104 -6.72 0.17 -11.97
CA LEU A 104 -6.78 1.19 -10.90
C LEU A 104 -5.70 1.01 -9.83
N GLY A 105 -5.42 -0.22 -9.41
CA GLY A 105 -4.39 -0.54 -8.42
C GLY A 105 -3.03 -0.86 -9.04
N GLY A 106 -2.94 -0.90 -10.36
CA GLY A 106 -1.73 -1.15 -11.14
C GLY A 106 -1.33 0.06 -11.96
N SER A 107 -1.63 0.05 -13.26
CA SER A 107 -1.10 1.04 -14.20
C SER A 107 -1.50 2.48 -13.87
N LEU A 108 -2.76 2.76 -13.53
CA LEU A 108 -3.22 4.11 -13.19
C LEU A 108 -2.82 4.58 -11.78
N TYR A 109 -2.37 3.65 -10.93
CA TYR A 109 -1.76 4.01 -9.63
C TYR A 109 -0.26 4.25 -9.79
N PHE A 110 0.50 3.24 -10.21
CA PHE A 110 1.96 3.28 -10.17
C PHE A 110 2.60 4.14 -11.27
N ILE A 111 2.01 4.24 -12.45
CA ILE A 111 2.62 5.04 -13.51
C ILE A 111 2.59 6.53 -13.16
N PRO A 112 1.45 7.13 -12.75
CA PRO A 112 1.44 8.51 -12.26
C PRO A 112 2.31 8.70 -11.00
N GLU A 113 2.34 7.74 -10.07
CA GLU A 113 3.22 7.78 -8.89
C GLU A 113 4.69 7.85 -9.29
N ASN A 114 5.14 6.98 -10.20
CA ASN A 114 6.52 6.97 -10.68
C ASN A 114 6.89 8.27 -11.41
N PHE A 115 5.98 8.83 -12.22
CA PHE A 115 6.17 10.14 -12.84
C PHE A 115 6.21 11.26 -11.79
N ALA A 116 5.37 11.20 -10.76
CA ALA A 116 5.44 12.12 -9.63
C ALA A 116 6.82 12.07 -8.95
N VAL A 117 7.33 10.85 -8.68
CA VAL A 117 8.67 10.64 -8.11
C VAL A 117 9.78 11.16 -9.01
N GLN A 118 9.61 11.07 -10.34
CA GLN A 118 10.59 11.61 -11.30
C GLN A 118 10.73 13.13 -11.15
N VAL A 119 9.62 13.86 -11.08
CA VAL A 119 9.60 15.32 -11.17
C VAL A 119 9.47 16.03 -9.82
N GLY A 120 8.97 15.34 -8.79
CA GLY A 120 8.67 15.90 -7.46
C GLY A 120 9.62 15.45 -6.35
N SER A 121 9.30 15.92 -5.14
CA SER A 121 9.94 15.48 -3.88
C SER A 121 9.34 14.15 -3.43
N VAL A 122 10.18 13.19 -3.09
CA VAL A 122 9.76 11.89 -2.56
C VAL A 122 8.99 12.05 -1.25
N ASN A 123 9.40 13.01 -0.42
CA ASN A 123 8.75 13.32 0.84
C ASN A 123 7.32 13.82 0.64
N ASP A 124 7.13 14.82 -0.22
CA ASP A 124 5.81 15.41 -0.50
C ASP A 124 4.85 14.36 -1.05
N ILE A 125 5.31 13.56 -2.02
CA ILE A 125 4.55 12.48 -2.63
C ILE A 125 4.12 11.45 -1.59
N SER A 126 5.01 11.06 -0.66
CA SER A 126 4.69 10.06 0.36
C SER A 126 3.57 10.51 1.30
N PHE A 127 3.52 11.80 1.66
CA PHE A 127 2.44 12.33 2.48
C PHE A 127 1.13 12.48 1.71
N ILE A 128 1.19 12.86 0.43
CA ILE A 128 0.00 12.92 -0.43
C ILE A 128 -0.62 11.52 -0.57
N ILE A 129 0.18 10.48 -0.83
CA ILE A 129 -0.28 9.09 -0.93
C ILE A 129 -0.92 8.62 0.39
N CYS A 130 -0.45 9.11 1.53
CA CYS A 130 -1.04 8.81 2.84
C CYS A 130 -2.51 9.25 2.97
N THR A 131 -3.01 10.11 2.08
CA THR A 131 -4.42 10.51 2.03
C THR A 131 -5.34 9.47 1.35
N SER A 132 -4.80 8.35 0.85
CA SER A 132 -5.58 7.30 0.16
C SER A 132 -6.80 6.77 0.93
N PRO A 133 -6.80 6.63 2.28
CA PRO A 133 -7.99 6.26 3.01
C PRO A 133 -9.13 7.28 2.88
N LEU A 134 -8.84 8.57 2.70
CA LEU A 134 -9.85 9.61 2.51
C LEU A 134 -10.55 9.44 1.16
N PHE A 135 -9.78 9.18 0.09
CA PHE A 135 -10.35 8.87 -1.22
C PHE A 135 -11.20 7.60 -1.18
N THR A 136 -10.71 6.55 -0.51
CA THR A 136 -11.48 5.32 -0.33
C THR A 136 -12.81 5.58 0.37
N MET A 137 -12.81 6.35 1.46
CA MET A 137 -14.03 6.67 2.20
C MET A 137 -14.98 7.56 1.38
N PHE A 138 -14.46 8.57 0.68
CA PHE A 138 -15.25 9.43 -0.20
C PHE A 138 -15.93 8.61 -1.31
N LEU A 139 -15.21 7.73 -1.96
CA LEU A 139 -15.77 6.85 -2.97
C LEU A 139 -16.76 5.83 -2.37
N ALA A 140 -16.55 5.36 -1.15
CA ALA A 140 -17.50 4.50 -0.45
C ALA A 140 -18.84 5.22 -0.16
N ILE A 141 -18.81 6.53 0.16
CA ILE A 141 -20.02 7.35 0.30
C ILE A 141 -20.76 7.44 -1.04
N LEU A 142 -20.05 7.72 -2.12
CA LEU A 142 -20.64 7.89 -3.45
C LEU A 142 -21.23 6.59 -4.02
N PHE A 143 -20.48 5.48 -3.95
CA PHE A 143 -20.83 4.23 -4.63
C PHE A 143 -21.46 3.17 -3.72
N CYS A 144 -21.09 3.15 -2.43
CA CYS A 144 -21.59 2.17 -1.46
C CYS A 144 -22.66 2.74 -0.54
N LYS A 145 -23.07 4.02 -0.74
CA LYS A 145 -24.08 4.72 0.07
C LYS A 145 -23.73 4.74 1.57
N GLU A 146 -22.46 4.74 1.91
CA GLU A 146 -22.01 4.94 3.29
C GLU A 146 -22.33 6.37 3.75
N LYS A 147 -22.56 6.54 5.06
CA LYS A 147 -22.94 7.84 5.61
C LYS A 147 -21.69 8.69 5.88
N LEU A 148 -21.74 9.96 5.47
CA LEU A 148 -20.76 10.94 5.88
C LEU A 148 -20.86 11.19 7.39
N THR A 149 -19.79 10.87 8.12
CA THR A 149 -19.73 11.14 9.57
C THR A 149 -19.04 12.48 9.84
N LYS A 150 -19.36 13.13 10.97
CA LYS A 150 -18.70 14.38 11.36
C LYS A 150 -17.17 14.24 11.49
N PRO A 151 -16.62 13.18 12.13
CA PRO A 151 -15.17 12.98 12.18
C PRO A 151 -14.54 12.87 10.80
N LEU A 152 -15.19 12.15 9.86
CA LEU A 152 -14.72 12.02 8.49
C LEU A 152 -14.67 13.39 7.78
N ALA A 153 -15.73 14.19 7.87
CA ALA A 153 -15.79 15.51 7.24
C ALA A 153 -14.70 16.46 7.78
N ILE A 154 -14.57 16.54 9.11
CA ILE A 154 -13.57 17.41 9.75
C ILE A 154 -12.16 16.94 9.46
N GLY A 155 -11.90 15.62 9.59
CA GLY A 155 -10.59 15.04 9.32
C GLY A 155 -10.17 15.22 7.86
N SER A 156 -11.12 15.05 6.91
CA SER A 156 -10.85 15.29 5.48
C SER A 156 -10.50 16.76 5.20
N LEU A 157 -11.22 17.70 5.83
CA LEU A 157 -10.93 19.14 5.67
C LEU A 157 -9.52 19.48 6.18
N ILE A 158 -9.15 18.97 7.37
CA ILE A 158 -7.80 19.18 7.93
C ILE A 158 -6.73 18.59 6.99
N ALA A 159 -6.96 17.38 6.46
CA ALA A 159 -6.01 16.75 5.55
C ALA A 159 -5.87 17.51 4.21
N ILE A 160 -6.98 18.03 3.65
CA ILE A 160 -6.95 18.87 2.44
C ILE A 160 -6.13 20.15 2.68
N ILE A 161 -6.31 20.81 3.83
CA ILE A 161 -5.48 21.97 4.22
C ILE A 161 -4.00 21.56 4.28
N GLY A 162 -3.70 20.40 4.88
CA GLY A 162 -2.33 19.87 4.93
C GLY A 162 -1.73 19.62 3.55
N VAL A 163 -2.47 19.02 2.62
CA VAL A 163 -2.04 18.84 1.22
C VAL A 163 -1.78 20.20 0.56
N SER A 164 -2.63 21.19 0.80
CA SER A 164 -2.42 22.54 0.27
C SER A 164 -1.13 23.17 0.76
N PHE A 165 -0.75 22.97 2.03
CA PHE A 165 0.55 23.43 2.56
C PHE A 165 1.73 22.76 1.87
N ILE A 166 1.63 21.46 1.51
CA ILE A 166 2.67 20.75 0.76
C ILE A 166 2.79 21.31 -0.65
N ILE A 167 1.66 21.43 -1.37
CA ILE A 167 1.65 21.83 -2.79
C ILE A 167 2.14 23.26 -2.96
N PHE A 168 1.69 24.18 -2.10
CA PHE A 168 1.93 25.63 -2.27
C PHE A 168 3.04 26.18 -1.37
N GLY A 169 3.44 25.47 -0.32
CA GLY A 169 4.39 25.93 0.69
C GLY A 169 5.87 25.70 0.37
N GLY A 170 6.23 25.08 -0.73
CA GLY A 170 7.62 24.78 -1.06
C GLY A 170 8.39 25.97 -1.57
N ASN A 171 9.62 26.17 -1.09
CA ASN A 171 10.51 27.26 -1.50
C ASN A 171 10.80 27.24 -3.00
N ASN A 172 10.67 28.41 -3.62
CA ASN A 172 10.87 28.67 -5.04
C ASN A 172 12.34 28.61 -5.50
N GLU A 173 13.29 28.25 -4.64
CA GLU A 173 14.72 28.41 -4.91
C GLU A 173 15.42 27.33 -5.71
N SER A 174 14.77 26.21 -5.98
CA SER A 174 15.40 25.17 -6.83
C SER A 174 14.41 24.53 -7.79
N ALA A 175 14.54 24.88 -9.05
CA ALA A 175 14.05 24.24 -10.27
C ALA A 175 12.54 23.96 -10.37
N ASN A 176 11.89 24.71 -11.28
CA ASN A 176 10.58 24.40 -11.88
C ASN A 176 9.44 24.09 -10.90
N VAL A 177 8.89 25.14 -10.28
CA VAL A 177 7.62 25.10 -9.53
C VAL A 177 6.53 24.31 -10.30
N THR A 178 6.49 24.46 -11.61
CA THR A 178 5.55 23.75 -12.50
C THR A 178 5.73 22.22 -12.41
N ASN A 179 6.95 21.72 -12.38
CA ASN A 179 7.22 20.28 -12.29
C ASN A 179 6.83 19.72 -10.94
N ARG A 180 7.03 20.47 -9.85
CA ARG A 180 6.63 20.05 -8.51
C ARG A 180 5.11 19.92 -8.40
N VAL A 181 4.35 20.96 -8.81
CA VAL A 181 2.89 20.94 -8.79
C VAL A 181 2.35 19.81 -9.65
N LEU A 182 2.99 19.55 -10.80
CA LEU A 182 2.64 18.38 -11.63
C LEU A 182 2.87 17.06 -10.88
N GLY A 183 3.99 16.92 -10.19
CA GLY A 183 4.29 15.74 -9.37
C GLY A 183 3.24 15.51 -8.30
N ASP A 184 2.89 16.55 -7.56
CA ASP A 184 1.87 16.49 -6.50
C ASP A 184 0.48 16.16 -7.06
N ALA A 185 0.11 16.72 -8.21
CA ALA A 185 -1.14 16.42 -8.90
C ALA A 185 -1.19 14.95 -9.38
N LEU A 186 -0.08 14.42 -9.91
CA LEU A 186 0.04 13.01 -10.30
C LEU A 186 -0.05 12.08 -9.07
N ALA A 187 0.53 12.47 -7.94
CA ALA A 187 0.40 11.74 -6.68
C ALA A 187 -1.04 11.71 -6.17
N LEU A 188 -1.79 12.82 -6.29
CA LEU A 188 -3.22 12.87 -5.95
C LEU A 188 -4.05 11.97 -6.87
N LEU A 189 -3.80 11.98 -8.18
CA LEU A 189 -4.46 11.09 -9.13
C LEU A 189 -4.21 9.63 -8.79
N SER A 190 -2.96 9.28 -8.56
CA SER A 190 -2.53 7.96 -8.11
C SER A 190 -3.28 7.52 -6.86
N THR A 191 -3.32 8.38 -5.86
CA THR A 191 -4.00 8.14 -4.57
C THR A 191 -5.50 7.89 -4.74
N ALA A 192 -6.16 8.64 -5.63
CA ALA A 192 -7.58 8.45 -5.95
C ALA A 192 -7.84 7.10 -6.62
N CYS A 193 -6.98 6.71 -7.58
CA CYS A 193 -7.04 5.40 -8.23
C CYS A 193 -6.87 4.25 -7.24
N PHE A 194 -5.92 4.37 -6.32
CA PHE A 194 -5.72 3.38 -5.26
C PHE A 194 -6.93 3.28 -4.33
N GLY A 195 -7.55 4.41 -3.98
CA GLY A 195 -8.78 4.43 -3.20
C GLY A 195 -9.92 3.65 -3.88
N ALA A 196 -10.10 3.83 -5.18
CA ALA A 196 -11.08 3.09 -5.98
C ALA A 196 -10.74 1.58 -6.06
N TYR A 197 -9.47 1.23 -6.25
CA TYR A 197 -8.99 -0.15 -6.19
C TYR A 197 -9.35 -0.84 -4.87
N CYS A 198 -9.14 -0.17 -3.73
CA CYS A 198 -9.44 -0.73 -2.41
C CYS A 198 -10.91 -1.13 -2.26
N LEU A 199 -11.85 -0.38 -2.84
CA LEU A 199 -13.27 -0.73 -2.82
C LEU A 199 -13.56 -1.99 -3.65
N LEU A 200 -12.93 -2.14 -4.81
CA LEU A 200 -13.10 -3.30 -5.68
C LEU A 200 -12.45 -4.56 -5.12
N LEU A 201 -11.33 -4.40 -4.41
CA LEU A 201 -10.56 -5.52 -3.86
C LEU A 201 -11.37 -6.33 -2.85
N ARG A 202 -12.16 -5.67 -1.99
CA ARG A 202 -12.85 -6.32 -0.87
C ARG A 202 -13.81 -7.44 -1.30
N PRO A 203 -14.79 -7.25 -2.20
CA PRO A 203 -15.71 -8.32 -2.61
C PRO A 203 -15.00 -9.46 -3.35
N LEU A 204 -13.97 -9.15 -4.13
CA LEU A 204 -13.21 -10.14 -4.87
C LEU A 204 -12.31 -10.98 -3.93
N GLY A 205 -11.70 -10.34 -2.91
CA GLY A 205 -10.84 -10.98 -1.92
C GLY A 205 -11.53 -12.11 -1.18
N LEU A 206 -12.76 -11.87 -0.73
CA LEU A 206 -13.58 -12.86 -0.04
C LEU A 206 -13.96 -14.06 -0.95
N LYS A 207 -14.08 -13.82 -2.27
CA LYS A 207 -14.54 -14.84 -3.22
C LYS A 207 -13.41 -15.72 -3.76
N TYR A 208 -12.22 -15.15 -3.98
CA TYR A 208 -11.16 -15.80 -4.75
C TYR A 208 -9.86 -16.03 -3.97
N GLY A 209 -9.71 -15.38 -2.82
CA GLY A 209 -8.49 -15.42 -2.02
C GLY A 209 -7.42 -14.42 -2.48
N ALA A 210 -6.61 -13.97 -1.52
CA ALA A 210 -5.64 -12.89 -1.70
C ALA A 210 -4.60 -13.16 -2.81
N ALA A 211 -3.99 -14.36 -2.82
CA ALA A 211 -2.93 -14.69 -3.78
C ALA A 211 -3.42 -14.67 -5.24
N PHE A 212 -4.63 -15.20 -5.49
CA PHE A 212 -5.19 -15.21 -6.84
C PHE A 212 -5.46 -13.80 -7.36
N ILE A 213 -6.07 -12.92 -6.53
CA ILE A 213 -6.40 -11.55 -6.93
C ILE A 213 -5.14 -10.72 -7.10
N THR A 214 -4.17 -10.83 -6.20
CA THR A 214 -2.90 -10.12 -6.32
C THR A 214 -2.17 -10.52 -7.60
N ARG A 215 -2.15 -11.81 -7.96
CA ARG A 215 -1.60 -12.24 -9.25
C ARG A 215 -2.35 -11.63 -10.44
N LYS A 216 -3.69 -11.62 -10.39
CA LYS A 216 -4.52 -11.01 -11.45
C LYS A 216 -4.29 -9.50 -11.56
N MET A 217 -4.12 -8.83 -10.44
CA MET A 217 -3.77 -7.40 -10.41
C MET A 217 -2.43 -7.15 -11.11
N PHE A 218 -1.39 -7.95 -10.83
CA PHE A 218 -0.11 -7.81 -11.51
C PHE A 218 -0.22 -8.10 -13.01
N PHE A 219 -0.95 -9.15 -13.39
CA PHE A 219 -1.17 -9.50 -14.79
C PHE A 219 -1.88 -8.39 -15.55
N TYR A 220 -3.05 -7.94 -15.06
CA TYR A 220 -3.83 -6.92 -15.74
C TYR A 220 -3.19 -5.52 -15.64
N GLY A 221 -2.48 -5.22 -14.55
CA GLY A 221 -1.68 -4.00 -14.45
C GLY A 221 -0.60 -3.93 -15.52
N ALA A 222 0.17 -5.01 -15.69
CA ALA A 222 1.15 -5.09 -16.77
C ALA A 222 0.47 -5.01 -18.15
N LEU A 223 -0.60 -5.77 -18.38
CA LEU A 223 -1.33 -5.78 -19.64
C LEU A 223 -1.87 -4.40 -20.03
N THR A 224 -2.45 -3.67 -19.08
CA THR A 224 -3.03 -2.32 -19.33
C THR A 224 -1.97 -1.25 -19.53
N SER A 225 -0.71 -1.50 -19.20
CA SER A 225 0.40 -0.58 -19.50
C SER A 225 0.99 -0.78 -20.89
N LEU A 226 0.83 -1.96 -21.50
CA LEU A 226 1.43 -2.26 -22.81
C LEU A 226 1.11 -1.24 -23.93
N PRO A 227 -0.10 -0.68 -24.03
CA PRO A 227 -0.38 0.33 -25.05
C PRO A 227 0.54 1.55 -24.99
N LEU A 228 1.08 1.92 -23.82
CA LEU A 228 2.05 3.01 -23.69
C LEU A 228 3.34 2.73 -24.45
N PHE A 229 3.77 1.46 -24.51
CA PHE A 229 4.98 1.05 -25.21
C PHE A 229 4.85 1.00 -26.73
N ILE A 230 3.63 1.14 -27.26
CA ILE A 230 3.39 1.33 -28.69
C ILE A 230 3.83 2.76 -29.10
N TYR A 231 3.53 3.75 -28.26
CA TYR A 231 3.89 5.15 -28.50
C TYR A 231 5.28 5.52 -28.00
N SER A 232 5.73 4.87 -26.95
CA SER A 232 7.01 5.10 -26.28
C SER A 232 7.70 3.75 -26.01
N PRO A 233 8.37 3.15 -27.02
CA PRO A 233 9.02 1.85 -26.90
C PRO A 233 10.02 1.80 -25.75
N TRP A 234 10.27 0.59 -25.25
CA TRP A 234 11.25 0.34 -24.19
C TRP A 234 12.65 0.86 -24.60
N GLN A 235 13.26 1.70 -23.76
CA GLN A 235 14.53 2.35 -24.05
C GLN A 235 15.68 1.89 -23.17
N TYR A 236 15.40 1.46 -21.92
CA TYR A 236 16.48 1.02 -21.03
C TYR A 236 17.17 -0.23 -21.56
N PRO A 237 18.51 -0.20 -21.77
CA PRO A 237 19.22 -1.33 -22.36
C PRO A 237 19.16 -2.55 -21.45
N ILE A 238 18.70 -3.69 -21.96
CA ILE A 238 18.54 -4.93 -21.18
C ILE A 238 19.87 -5.41 -20.59
N GLN A 239 20.99 -5.19 -21.30
CA GLN A 239 22.32 -5.53 -20.81
C GLN A 239 22.72 -4.76 -19.53
N ASN A 240 22.16 -3.56 -19.33
CA ASN A 240 22.44 -2.75 -18.15
C ASN A 240 21.92 -3.41 -16.86
N PHE A 241 20.95 -4.31 -16.94
CA PHE A 241 20.55 -5.09 -15.77
C PHE A 241 21.65 -6.00 -15.21
N LEU A 242 22.69 -6.28 -15.99
CA LEU A 242 23.85 -7.07 -15.55
C LEU A 242 25.01 -6.18 -15.06
N THR A 243 25.05 -4.93 -15.47
CA THR A 243 26.18 -4.01 -15.20
C THR A 243 25.82 -2.92 -14.20
N ASP A 244 24.59 -2.44 -14.19
CA ASP A 244 24.09 -1.42 -13.27
C ASP A 244 23.45 -2.07 -12.04
N MET A 245 24.30 -2.49 -11.09
CA MET A 245 23.86 -3.13 -9.85
C MET A 245 22.90 -2.25 -9.01
N PRO A 246 23.11 -0.93 -8.84
CA PRO A 246 22.15 -0.07 -8.17
C PRO A 246 20.75 -0.15 -8.76
N VAL A 247 20.59 -0.04 -10.07
CA VAL A 247 19.28 -0.15 -10.73
C VAL A 247 18.69 -1.52 -10.52
N THR A 248 19.45 -2.57 -10.77
CA THR A 248 18.98 -3.95 -10.69
C THR A 248 18.56 -4.35 -9.28
N CYS A 249 19.38 -4.06 -8.28
CA CYS A 249 19.05 -4.38 -6.88
C CYS A 249 17.80 -3.64 -6.40
N ASN A 250 17.67 -2.35 -6.74
CA ASN A 250 16.48 -1.58 -6.38
C ASN A 250 15.24 -2.09 -7.11
N LEU A 251 15.34 -2.45 -8.39
CA LEU A 251 14.24 -3.00 -9.16
C LEU A 251 13.80 -4.39 -8.63
N LEU A 252 14.75 -5.26 -8.27
CA LEU A 252 14.45 -6.53 -7.62
C LEU A 252 13.80 -6.33 -6.26
N PHE A 253 14.25 -5.35 -5.48
CA PHE A 253 13.59 -4.99 -4.23
C PHE A 253 12.15 -4.56 -4.47
N LEU A 254 11.89 -3.69 -5.46
CA LEU A 254 10.54 -3.24 -5.83
C LEU A 254 9.64 -4.40 -6.27
N GLY A 255 10.16 -5.33 -7.09
CA GLY A 255 9.39 -6.46 -7.62
C GLY A 255 9.15 -7.57 -6.60
N LEU A 256 10.22 -8.06 -5.97
CA LEU A 256 10.16 -9.23 -5.09
C LEU A 256 9.75 -8.87 -3.65
N ILE A 257 10.39 -7.85 -3.07
CA ILE A 257 10.17 -7.53 -1.66
C ILE A 257 8.91 -6.66 -1.49
N ALA A 258 8.87 -5.51 -2.18
CA ALA A 258 7.78 -4.56 -1.98
C ALA A 258 6.48 -5.01 -2.66
N SER A 259 6.54 -5.60 -3.86
CA SER A 259 5.35 -6.05 -4.58
C SER A 259 4.95 -7.47 -4.22
N PHE A 260 5.71 -8.48 -4.59
CA PHE A 260 5.31 -9.87 -4.36
C PHE A 260 5.10 -10.17 -2.87
N PHE A 261 6.13 -10.00 -2.05
CA PHE A 261 6.03 -10.26 -0.61
C PHE A 261 5.10 -9.25 0.09
N GLY A 262 5.29 -7.94 -0.16
CA GLY A 262 4.52 -6.88 0.48
C GLY A 262 3.01 -7.00 0.25
N PHE A 263 2.55 -7.08 -1.01
CA PHE A 263 1.12 -7.24 -1.31
C PHE A 263 0.56 -8.61 -0.90
N GLY A 264 1.35 -9.68 -1.02
CA GLY A 264 0.95 -11.01 -0.57
C GLY A 264 0.74 -11.06 0.94
N ALA A 265 1.71 -10.59 1.71
CA ALA A 265 1.66 -10.56 3.17
C ALA A 265 0.60 -9.55 3.68
N TRP A 266 0.46 -8.38 3.03
CA TRP A 266 -0.59 -7.40 3.34
C TRP A 266 -1.99 -7.98 3.18
N SER A 267 -2.24 -8.64 2.06
CA SER A 267 -3.52 -9.30 1.80
C SER A 267 -3.83 -10.37 2.85
N TYR A 268 -2.84 -11.17 3.22
CA TYR A 268 -2.97 -12.19 4.26
C TYR A 268 -3.28 -11.59 5.65
N VAL A 269 -2.53 -10.57 6.06
CA VAL A 269 -2.74 -9.91 7.36
C VAL A 269 -4.08 -9.19 7.40
N THR A 270 -4.48 -8.56 6.30
CA THR A 270 -5.79 -7.89 6.15
C THR A 270 -6.94 -8.87 6.34
N GLU A 271 -6.84 -10.09 5.81
CA GLU A 271 -7.83 -11.16 6.03
C GLU A 271 -7.95 -11.53 7.52
N LYS A 272 -6.83 -11.60 8.25
CA LYS A 272 -6.80 -12.06 9.65
C LYS A 272 -7.19 -10.98 10.67
N VAL A 273 -6.81 -9.73 10.44
CA VAL A 273 -6.98 -8.62 11.41
C VAL A 273 -8.11 -7.68 11.01
N GLY A 274 -8.42 -7.60 9.73
CA GLY A 274 -9.41 -6.73 9.14
C GLY A 274 -8.81 -5.46 8.53
N ALA A 275 -9.35 -5.08 7.36
CA ALA A 275 -8.83 -4.01 6.51
C ALA A 275 -8.67 -2.67 7.23
N VAL A 276 -9.67 -2.24 8.01
CA VAL A 276 -9.67 -0.95 8.70
C VAL A 276 -8.56 -0.83 9.75
N LYS A 277 -8.31 -1.91 10.50
CA LYS A 277 -7.25 -1.88 11.54
C LYS A 277 -5.87 -1.86 10.90
N ILE A 278 -5.68 -2.60 9.81
CA ILE A 278 -4.40 -2.70 9.12
C ILE A 278 -4.11 -1.44 8.31
N ALA A 279 -5.09 -0.82 7.68
CA ALA A 279 -4.91 0.43 6.94
C ALA A 279 -4.29 1.56 7.79
N ASN A 280 -4.54 1.58 9.11
CA ASN A 280 -3.93 2.57 10.00
C ASN A 280 -2.41 2.50 10.07
N TYR A 281 -1.79 1.37 9.73
CA TYR A 281 -0.33 1.28 9.68
C TYR A 281 0.28 2.04 8.50
N ASN A 282 -0.48 2.33 7.45
CA ASN A 282 0.00 3.13 6.32
C ASN A 282 0.52 4.53 6.73
N TYR A 283 0.09 5.04 7.88
CA TYR A 283 0.62 6.30 8.42
C TYR A 283 2.08 6.23 8.87
N PHE A 284 2.63 5.04 9.04
CA PHE A 284 4.04 4.82 9.28
C PHE A 284 4.90 4.96 8.02
N SER A 285 4.31 4.71 6.85
CA SER A 285 5.05 4.74 5.58
C SER A 285 5.76 6.07 5.32
N PRO A 286 5.11 7.26 5.43
CA PRO A 286 5.80 8.53 5.21
C PRO A 286 6.95 8.80 6.18
N ILE A 287 6.83 8.33 7.42
CA ILE A 287 7.91 8.49 8.41
C ILE A 287 9.16 7.74 7.94
N CYS A 288 8.98 6.50 7.48
CA CYS A 288 10.07 5.72 6.90
C CYS A 288 10.62 6.37 5.64
N THR A 289 9.75 6.89 4.76
CA THR A 289 10.16 7.59 3.54
C THR A 289 11.05 8.78 3.85
N VAL A 290 10.65 9.65 4.77
CA VAL A 290 11.42 10.85 5.16
C VAL A 290 12.80 10.48 5.68
N ILE A 291 12.89 9.48 6.56
CA ILE A 291 14.17 9.02 7.10
C ILE A 291 15.07 8.47 5.98
N ILE A 292 14.51 7.61 5.11
CA ILE A 292 15.28 6.96 4.06
C ILE A 292 15.68 7.96 2.97
N SER A 293 14.79 8.89 2.58
CA SER A 293 15.09 9.92 1.57
C SER A 293 16.16 10.90 2.06
N ALA A 294 16.15 11.26 3.34
CA ALA A 294 17.19 12.10 3.93
C ALA A 294 18.57 11.41 3.89
N ILE A 295 18.64 10.11 4.15
CA ILE A 295 19.88 9.34 4.16
C ILE A 295 20.41 9.09 2.74
N PHE A 296 19.56 8.65 1.81
CA PHE A 296 20.00 8.16 0.50
C PHE A 296 19.90 9.19 -0.62
N LEU A 297 18.96 10.15 -0.53
CA LEU A 297 18.76 11.18 -1.55
C LEU A 297 19.21 12.58 -1.09
N GLY A 298 19.51 12.76 0.21
CA GLY A 298 19.82 14.07 0.78
C GLY A 298 18.64 15.05 0.75
N GLU A 299 17.41 14.57 0.57
CA GLU A 299 16.22 15.43 0.55
C GLU A 299 15.98 16.06 1.93
N LYS A 300 15.76 17.37 1.92
CA LYS A 300 15.38 18.13 3.12
C LYS A 300 13.90 18.48 3.05
N MET A 301 13.22 18.33 4.18
CA MET A 301 11.83 18.75 4.31
C MET A 301 11.79 20.27 4.56
N THR A 302 10.96 21.01 3.81
CA THR A 302 10.68 22.41 4.10
C THR A 302 9.78 22.52 5.34
N ILE A 303 9.79 23.69 6.00
CA ILE A 303 8.95 23.93 7.19
C ILE A 303 7.47 23.77 6.84
N GLU A 304 7.06 24.31 5.70
CA GLU A 304 5.69 24.26 5.21
C GLU A 304 5.28 22.82 4.90
N ALA A 305 6.14 22.03 4.24
CA ALA A 305 5.89 20.61 4.01
C ALA A 305 5.80 19.85 5.34
N GLY A 306 6.61 20.21 6.34
CA GLY A 306 6.53 19.65 7.69
C GLY A 306 5.19 19.93 8.37
N ILE A 307 4.71 21.19 8.32
CA ILE A 307 3.39 21.57 8.85
C ILE A 307 2.28 20.84 8.11
N GLY A 308 2.32 20.83 6.78
CA GLY A 308 1.36 20.13 5.93
C GLY A 308 1.28 18.64 6.25
N SER A 309 2.43 17.99 6.44
CA SER A 309 2.54 16.57 6.80
C SER A 309 1.86 16.25 8.13
N VAL A 310 2.10 17.08 9.16
CA VAL A 310 1.46 16.93 10.47
C VAL A 310 -0.06 17.11 10.35
N LEU A 311 -0.52 18.10 9.59
CA LEU A 311 -1.95 18.31 9.34
C LEU A 311 -2.59 17.12 8.61
N ILE A 312 -1.93 16.54 7.60
CA ILE A 312 -2.41 15.33 6.91
C ILE A 312 -2.57 14.17 7.91
N LEU A 313 -1.52 13.88 8.69
CA LEU A 313 -1.57 12.78 9.66
C LEU A 313 -2.69 12.97 10.70
N ILE A 314 -2.83 14.18 11.24
CA ILE A 314 -3.91 14.55 12.18
C ILE A 314 -5.27 14.38 11.49
N GLY A 315 -5.44 14.93 10.30
CA GLY A 315 -6.69 14.90 9.56
C GLY A 315 -7.15 13.47 9.26
N VAL A 316 -6.24 12.63 8.77
CA VAL A 316 -6.55 11.23 8.46
C VAL A 316 -6.79 10.43 9.74
N PHE A 317 -6.07 10.68 10.83
CA PHE A 317 -6.34 10.07 12.13
C PHE A 317 -7.75 10.41 12.63
N PHE A 318 -8.14 11.69 12.57
CA PHE A 318 -9.49 12.12 12.96
C PHE A 318 -10.58 11.52 12.07
N ALA A 319 -10.37 11.48 10.76
CA ALA A 319 -11.33 10.93 9.81
C ALA A 319 -11.63 9.44 10.07
N ASN A 320 -10.68 8.68 10.60
CA ASN A 320 -10.84 7.26 10.94
C ASN A 320 -11.42 7.02 12.36
N LYS A 321 -11.63 8.07 13.15
CA LYS A 321 -12.23 7.94 14.48
C LYS A 321 -13.71 7.61 14.34
N LYS A 322 -14.13 6.48 14.92
CA LYS A 322 -15.53 6.05 14.95
C LYS A 322 -16.34 6.89 15.92
#